data_f6223a31a49ffc434924c70e6bb87145
#
_entry.id   f6223a31a49ffc434924c70e6bb87145
#
_cell.length_a   1.000
_cell.length_b   1.000
_cell.length_c   1.000
_cell.angle_alpha   90.00
_cell.angle_beta   90.00
_cell.angle_gamma   90.00
#
_symmetry.space_group_name_H-M   'P 1'
#
loop_
_entity.id
_entity.type
_entity.pdbx_description
1 polymer ?
#
loop_
_entity_poly.entity_id
_entity_poly.type
_entity_poly.pdbx_seq_one_letter_code
_entity_poly.pdbx_strand_id
1 'polypeptide(L)'
;MVTRTRPPATRPPGSRLPRAAQLLRLIRDEPGLLRDLQARHGDVFQLKVERRPWNVLAHPDAIKQVFQSPPDVLHAGDANEILRPALGRSSILVLDEGEHMRQRKLLLPAFHGVRLQAQAAAMREVAERQVQRFPEGVPFSLRDHTQAIALEVIVQIVLGVSPDDPRHDPLARPFLKFLDWFADTKNLLTPTLLGPDHTIVRRLQARVSGPVNRELYALIAERRGAADLAERTDVLSMLLLARYDDGTAMTDQEIRDELVSLLVAGHETTATSLAWAYERMTRTPASLRRLEDESRTPGTEYVQAVAKETLRVRPVLMNVLRTVREPVEIGGHRFPVGAVLAPSIYLVQHRRELWGADADEFRPERWLEGDVPAYAWIPFGGGVRRCIGAAFAQLEQEIVLRAIAGSVHLEAVGDDERPVARFITASPSRGGEVRVAVAA
;
A
#
# COMPACT_ATOMS: atom_id res chain seq x y z
N MET A 1 -7.79 10.02 -47.35
CA MET A 1 -8.76 10.58 -46.39
C MET A 1 -7.97 10.93 -45.12
N VAL A 2 -7.60 12.21 -44.95
CA VAL A 2 -6.80 12.67 -43.79
C VAL A 2 -7.75 12.77 -42.60
N THR A 3 -7.64 11.84 -41.66
CA THR A 3 -8.34 11.93 -40.37
C THR A 3 -7.85 13.18 -39.65
N ARG A 4 -8.67 14.23 -39.64
CA ARG A 4 -8.47 15.39 -38.80
C ARG A 4 -8.50 14.93 -37.34
N THR A 5 -7.33 14.75 -36.72
CA THR A 5 -7.21 14.58 -35.29
C THR A 5 -7.77 15.83 -34.61
N ARG A 6 -8.81 15.64 -33.83
CA ARG A 6 -9.40 16.71 -32.98
C ARG A 6 -8.30 17.23 -32.08
N PRO A 7 -8.09 18.56 -31.97
CA PRO A 7 -7.06 19.09 -31.05
C PRO A 7 -7.36 18.57 -29.64
N PRO A 8 -6.32 18.17 -28.88
CA PRO A 8 -6.52 17.61 -27.54
C PRO A 8 -7.26 18.61 -26.65
N ALA A 9 -8.26 18.12 -25.93
CA ALA A 9 -9.04 18.94 -25.01
C ALA A 9 -8.11 19.46 -23.91
N THR A 10 -8.08 20.76 -23.71
CA THR A 10 -7.15 21.42 -22.77
C THR A 10 -7.48 21.15 -21.30
N ARG A 11 -8.68 20.65 -21.00
CA ARG A 11 -9.11 20.36 -19.63
C ARG A 11 -10.14 19.20 -19.60
N PRO A 12 -9.89 18.13 -18.79
CA PRO A 12 -10.87 17.06 -18.63
C PRO A 12 -12.17 17.56 -18.00
N PRO A 13 -13.33 16.94 -18.34
CA PRO A 13 -14.60 17.21 -17.69
C PRO A 13 -14.54 16.79 -16.21
N GLY A 14 -15.49 17.28 -15.39
CA GLY A 14 -15.52 16.88 -13.98
C GLY A 14 -16.77 17.35 -13.25
N SER A 15 -16.90 16.90 -12.00
CA SER A 15 -18.05 17.23 -11.16
C SER A 15 -18.23 18.74 -10.96
N ARG A 16 -19.48 19.21 -11.04
CA ARG A 16 -19.87 20.58 -10.70
C ARG A 16 -20.09 20.79 -9.20
N LEU A 17 -20.10 19.71 -8.41
CA LEU A 17 -20.28 19.81 -6.96
C LEU A 17 -19.15 20.63 -6.32
N PRO A 18 -19.44 21.38 -5.23
CA PRO A 18 -18.41 22.04 -4.44
C PRO A 18 -17.36 21.06 -3.92
N ARG A 19 -16.12 21.54 -3.74
CA ARG A 19 -15.00 20.71 -3.23
C ARG A 19 -15.34 19.95 -1.97
N ALA A 20 -15.96 20.60 -0.99
CA ALA A 20 -16.34 19.97 0.28
C ALA A 20 -17.30 18.79 0.09
N ALA A 21 -18.26 18.90 -0.84
CA ALA A 21 -19.19 17.82 -1.15
C ALA A 21 -18.49 16.63 -1.84
N GLN A 22 -17.54 16.92 -2.73
CA GLN A 22 -16.73 15.85 -3.36
C GLN A 22 -15.84 15.15 -2.34
N LEU A 23 -15.18 15.89 -1.44
CA LEU A 23 -14.36 15.34 -0.37
C LEU A 23 -15.20 14.49 0.61
N LEU A 24 -16.38 14.96 0.99
CA LEU A 24 -17.27 14.20 1.85
C LEU A 24 -17.73 12.88 1.20
N ARG A 25 -18.04 12.89 -0.10
CA ARG A 25 -18.35 11.66 -0.84
C ARG A 25 -17.15 10.74 -0.95
N LEU A 26 -15.95 11.27 -1.21
CA LEU A 26 -14.72 10.48 -1.26
C LEU A 26 -14.51 9.72 0.06
N ILE A 27 -14.63 10.42 1.20
CA ILE A 27 -14.44 9.81 2.52
C ILE A 27 -15.50 8.74 2.82
N ARG A 28 -16.76 8.97 2.37
CA ARG A 28 -17.88 8.05 2.65
C ARG A 28 -17.95 6.86 1.73
N ASP A 29 -17.70 7.09 0.44
CA ASP A 29 -17.86 6.09 -0.62
C ASP A 29 -17.00 6.49 -1.84
N GLU A 30 -15.68 6.27 -1.73
CA GLU A 30 -14.76 6.52 -2.85
C GLU A 30 -15.08 5.67 -4.08
N PRO A 31 -15.34 4.35 -3.96
CA PRO A 31 -15.69 3.51 -5.10
C PRO A 31 -16.91 4.01 -5.87
N GLY A 32 -18.00 4.32 -5.19
CA GLY A 32 -19.22 4.83 -5.80
C GLY A 32 -19.02 6.20 -6.46
N LEU A 33 -18.25 7.09 -5.81
CA LEU A 33 -17.92 8.40 -6.40
C LEU A 33 -17.12 8.25 -7.71
N LEU A 34 -16.11 7.39 -7.72
CA LEU A 34 -15.26 7.17 -8.90
C LEU A 34 -16.06 6.56 -10.06
N ARG A 35 -16.89 5.54 -9.79
CA ARG A 35 -17.78 4.92 -10.79
C ARG A 35 -18.79 5.92 -11.36
N ASP A 36 -19.45 6.71 -10.52
CA ASP A 36 -20.40 7.74 -10.96
C ASP A 36 -19.75 8.78 -11.86
N LEU A 37 -18.54 9.22 -11.54
CA LEU A 37 -17.84 10.20 -12.35
C LEU A 37 -17.35 9.62 -13.66
N GLN A 38 -16.84 8.38 -13.65
CA GLN A 38 -16.47 7.68 -14.88
C GLN A 38 -17.67 7.47 -15.82
N ALA A 39 -18.81 7.04 -15.28
CA ALA A 39 -20.02 6.83 -16.08
C ALA A 39 -20.53 8.11 -16.76
N ARG A 40 -20.36 9.28 -16.10
CA ARG A 40 -20.80 10.58 -16.60
C ARG A 40 -19.82 11.28 -17.52
N HIS A 41 -18.53 11.07 -17.32
CA HIS A 41 -17.47 11.88 -17.92
C HIS A 41 -16.50 11.07 -18.79
N GLY A 42 -16.59 9.74 -18.76
CA GLY A 42 -15.64 8.86 -19.45
C GLY A 42 -14.39 8.57 -18.63
N ASP A 43 -13.36 8.06 -19.28
CA ASP A 43 -12.16 7.52 -18.65
C ASP A 43 -11.15 8.56 -18.15
N VAL A 44 -11.35 9.84 -18.50
CA VAL A 44 -10.50 10.94 -18.04
C VAL A 44 -11.38 12.06 -17.49
N PHE A 45 -11.32 12.27 -16.18
CA PHE A 45 -12.17 13.27 -15.51
C PHE A 45 -11.48 13.95 -14.33
N GLN A 46 -12.02 15.11 -13.90
CA GLN A 46 -11.52 15.84 -12.75
C GLN A 46 -12.29 15.56 -11.47
N LEU A 47 -11.54 15.32 -10.38
CA LEU A 47 -12.02 15.19 -9.01
C LEU A 47 -11.38 16.29 -8.14
N LYS A 48 -12.22 17.14 -7.50
CA LYS A 48 -11.78 18.30 -6.71
C LYS A 48 -11.77 17.95 -5.24
N VAL A 49 -10.71 17.34 -4.74
CA VAL A 49 -10.58 16.93 -3.33
C VAL A 49 -9.47 17.67 -2.61
N GLU A 50 -8.43 18.05 -3.32
CA GLU A 50 -7.30 18.85 -2.81
C GLU A 50 -7.25 20.25 -3.40
N ARG A 51 -6.22 21.04 -3.06
CA ARG A 51 -5.98 22.36 -3.63
C ARG A 51 -5.85 22.28 -5.16
N ARG A 52 -5.16 21.25 -5.65
CA ARG A 52 -5.05 20.91 -7.07
C ARG A 52 -6.03 19.78 -7.38
N PRO A 53 -6.90 19.89 -8.38
CA PRO A 53 -7.80 18.83 -8.75
C PRO A 53 -7.02 17.62 -9.26
N TRP A 54 -7.45 16.43 -8.90
CA TRP A 54 -6.95 15.19 -9.48
C TRP A 54 -7.56 14.99 -10.87
N ASN A 55 -6.74 14.66 -11.84
CA ASN A 55 -7.19 14.19 -13.16
C ASN A 55 -7.13 12.67 -13.14
N VAL A 56 -8.28 12.04 -12.89
CA VAL A 56 -8.40 10.59 -12.77
C VAL A 56 -8.32 9.96 -14.15
N LEU A 57 -7.53 8.89 -14.27
CA LEU A 57 -7.28 8.12 -15.48
C LEU A 57 -7.72 6.68 -15.23
N ALA A 58 -8.72 6.18 -15.97
CA ALA A 58 -9.35 4.87 -15.78
C ALA A 58 -9.07 3.89 -16.92
N HIS A 59 -8.48 4.33 -18.05
CA HIS A 59 -8.16 3.46 -19.17
C HIS A 59 -6.73 2.92 -19.10
N PRO A 60 -6.49 1.62 -19.39
CA PRO A 60 -5.15 1.02 -19.33
C PRO A 60 -4.12 1.76 -20.17
N ASP A 61 -4.47 2.24 -21.36
CA ASP A 61 -3.54 2.95 -22.25
C ASP A 61 -3.10 4.30 -21.67
N ALA A 62 -4.01 5.05 -21.04
CA ALA A 62 -3.65 6.29 -20.35
C ALA A 62 -2.78 6.02 -19.13
N ILE A 63 -3.08 4.96 -18.37
CA ILE A 63 -2.28 4.49 -17.23
C ILE A 63 -0.89 4.06 -17.70
N LYS A 64 -0.80 3.33 -18.80
CA LYS A 64 0.47 2.92 -19.44
C LYS A 64 1.32 4.15 -19.79
N GLN A 65 0.72 5.17 -20.41
CA GLN A 65 1.42 6.42 -20.74
C GLN A 65 2.01 7.08 -19.48
N VAL A 66 1.26 7.13 -18.36
CA VAL A 66 1.77 7.66 -17.09
C VAL A 66 2.94 6.84 -16.57
N PHE A 67 2.84 5.51 -16.57
CA PHE A 67 3.88 4.66 -15.98
C PHE A 67 5.14 4.52 -16.84
N GLN A 68 5.03 4.81 -18.13
CA GLN A 68 6.15 4.82 -19.07
C GLN A 68 6.74 6.23 -19.29
N SER A 69 6.15 7.27 -18.71
CA SER A 69 6.70 8.62 -18.80
C SER A 69 8.07 8.71 -18.10
N PRO A 70 8.97 9.51 -18.63
CA PRO A 70 10.26 9.79 -17.99
C PRO A 70 10.09 10.34 -16.56
N PRO A 71 10.99 10.03 -15.63
CA PRO A 71 10.88 10.40 -14.22
C PRO A 71 10.98 11.90 -13.96
N ASP A 72 11.54 12.67 -14.87
CA ASP A 72 11.63 14.13 -14.88
C ASP A 72 10.34 14.84 -15.37
N VAL A 73 9.50 14.12 -16.12
CA VAL A 73 8.21 14.64 -16.62
C VAL A 73 7.09 14.49 -15.59
N LEU A 74 7.05 13.35 -14.87
CA LEU A 74 5.99 13.01 -13.91
C LEU A 74 6.56 12.63 -12.54
N HIS A 75 6.40 13.52 -11.56
CA HIS A 75 6.88 13.34 -10.19
C HIS A 75 5.84 12.66 -9.28
N ALA A 76 6.24 11.61 -8.60
CA ALA A 76 5.45 10.99 -7.54
C ALA A 76 5.75 11.59 -6.17
N GLY A 77 6.99 11.98 -5.90
CA GLY A 77 7.40 12.60 -4.65
C GLY A 77 6.67 13.92 -4.41
N ASP A 78 6.61 14.80 -5.44
CA ASP A 78 5.80 16.02 -5.38
C ASP A 78 4.31 15.76 -5.06
N ALA A 79 3.76 14.67 -5.61
CA ALA A 79 2.37 14.30 -5.34
C ALA A 79 2.18 13.75 -3.91
N ASN A 80 3.22 13.16 -3.34
CA ASN A 80 3.25 12.59 -2.00
C ASN A 80 3.79 13.56 -0.93
N GLU A 81 3.97 14.84 -1.26
CA GLU A 81 4.54 15.86 -0.37
C GLU A 81 3.85 15.95 1.01
N ILE A 82 2.55 15.62 1.06
CA ILE A 82 1.79 15.56 2.31
C ILE A 82 2.35 14.54 3.32
N LEU A 83 3.10 13.53 2.86
CA LEU A 83 3.72 12.51 3.69
C LEU A 83 5.07 12.95 4.27
N ARG A 84 5.71 13.96 3.66
CA ARG A 84 7.06 14.42 4.04
C ARG A 84 7.25 14.70 5.53
N PRO A 85 6.30 15.36 6.22
CA PRO A 85 6.47 15.65 7.64
C PRO A 85 6.51 14.40 8.52
N ALA A 86 5.90 13.30 8.07
CA ALA A 86 5.90 12.02 8.77
C ALA A 86 7.14 11.19 8.45
N LEU A 87 7.39 11.03 7.17
CA LEU A 87 8.41 10.10 6.67
C LEU A 87 9.82 10.69 6.68
N GLY A 88 9.91 12.01 6.57
CA GLY A 88 11.18 12.72 6.40
C GLY A 88 11.45 13.11 4.94
N ARG A 89 12.48 13.95 4.75
CA ARG A 89 12.81 14.52 3.44
C ARG A 89 13.52 13.53 2.51
N SER A 90 14.20 12.56 3.11
CA SER A 90 15.01 11.56 2.38
C SER A 90 14.24 10.27 2.11
N SER A 91 12.95 10.21 2.45
CA SER A 91 12.11 9.04 2.19
C SER A 91 11.93 8.80 0.68
N ILE A 92 12.13 7.57 0.24
CA ILE A 92 11.91 7.14 -1.15
C ILE A 92 10.51 7.50 -1.69
N LEU A 93 9.52 7.67 -0.82
CA LEU A 93 8.15 8.01 -1.20
C LEU A 93 7.98 9.49 -1.60
N VAL A 94 8.84 10.39 -1.10
CA VAL A 94 8.79 11.83 -1.36
C VAL A 94 9.94 12.34 -2.23
N LEU A 95 10.91 11.51 -2.55
CA LEU A 95 11.98 11.82 -3.49
C LEU A 95 11.53 11.61 -4.93
N ASP A 96 12.12 12.34 -5.87
CA ASP A 96 11.92 12.21 -7.31
C ASP A 96 13.25 12.06 -8.06
N GLU A 97 13.17 11.78 -9.34
CA GLU A 97 14.29 11.73 -10.30
C GLU A 97 15.51 10.93 -9.83
N GLY A 98 16.69 11.53 -9.94
CA GLY A 98 17.97 10.89 -9.58
C GLY A 98 18.08 10.53 -8.11
N GLU A 99 17.56 11.36 -7.20
CA GLU A 99 17.58 11.09 -5.76
C GLU A 99 16.74 9.85 -5.42
N HIS A 100 15.53 9.75 -5.98
CA HIS A 100 14.70 8.56 -5.85
C HIS A 100 15.40 7.30 -6.37
N MET A 101 15.99 7.37 -7.57
CA MET A 101 16.66 6.22 -8.18
C MET A 101 17.90 5.77 -7.38
N ARG A 102 18.63 6.74 -6.82
CA ARG A 102 19.79 6.51 -5.95
C ARG A 102 19.39 5.73 -4.68
N GLN A 103 18.32 6.17 -3.99
CA GLN A 103 17.79 5.47 -2.82
C GLN A 103 17.21 4.11 -3.19
N ARG A 104 16.41 4.05 -4.26
CA ARG A 104 15.78 2.81 -4.71
C ARG A 104 16.81 1.71 -4.99
N LYS A 105 17.95 2.06 -5.60
CA LYS A 105 19.03 1.13 -5.89
C LYS A 105 19.60 0.46 -4.63
N LEU A 106 19.71 1.23 -3.53
CA LEU A 106 20.20 0.69 -2.25
C LEU A 106 19.16 -0.19 -1.54
N LEU A 107 17.87 0.15 -1.63
CA LEU A 107 16.80 -0.57 -0.95
C LEU A 107 16.38 -1.86 -1.67
N LEU A 108 16.42 -1.88 -3.01
CA LEU A 108 15.88 -2.97 -3.82
C LEU A 108 16.39 -4.37 -3.45
N PRO A 109 17.69 -4.59 -3.14
CA PRO A 109 18.22 -5.91 -2.79
C PRO A 109 17.59 -6.53 -1.54
N ALA A 110 17.04 -5.73 -0.61
CA ALA A 110 16.40 -6.23 0.61
C ALA A 110 15.11 -7.00 0.34
N PHE A 111 14.41 -6.65 -0.75
CA PHE A 111 13.05 -7.13 -1.05
C PHE A 111 12.99 -8.12 -2.21
N HIS A 112 14.13 -8.66 -2.66
CA HIS A 112 14.21 -9.56 -3.81
C HIS A 112 15.16 -10.74 -3.59
N GLY A 113 14.94 -11.80 -4.38
CA GLY A 113 15.86 -12.93 -4.48
C GLY A 113 16.01 -13.76 -3.22
N VAL A 114 17.22 -14.26 -2.98
CA VAL A 114 17.53 -15.18 -1.88
C VAL A 114 17.24 -14.57 -0.50
N ARG A 115 17.44 -13.26 -0.32
CA ARG A 115 17.17 -12.58 0.95
C ARG A 115 15.69 -12.63 1.32
N LEU A 116 14.81 -12.41 0.34
CA LEU A 116 13.38 -12.51 0.55
C LEU A 116 12.96 -13.92 0.99
N GLN A 117 13.52 -14.95 0.33
CA GLN A 117 13.21 -16.34 0.70
C GLN A 117 13.73 -16.71 2.09
N ALA A 118 14.85 -16.17 2.53
CA ALA A 118 15.39 -16.40 3.86
C ALA A 118 14.46 -15.85 4.98
N GLN A 119 13.59 -14.88 4.66
CA GLN A 119 12.64 -14.29 5.60
C GLN A 119 11.36 -15.11 5.77
N ALA A 120 11.07 -16.05 4.86
CA ALA A 120 9.82 -16.81 4.86
C ALA A 120 9.57 -17.62 6.15
N ALA A 121 10.63 -18.17 6.74
CA ALA A 121 10.53 -18.93 8.00
C ALA A 121 10.07 -18.03 9.16
N ALA A 122 10.68 -16.85 9.30
CA ALA A 122 10.31 -15.87 10.33
C ALA A 122 8.86 -15.36 10.15
N MET A 123 8.45 -15.07 8.91
CA MET A 123 7.05 -14.69 8.60
C MET A 123 6.07 -15.79 9.04
N ARG A 124 6.40 -17.06 8.77
CA ARG A 124 5.55 -18.20 9.14
C ARG A 124 5.43 -18.34 10.64
N GLU A 125 6.55 -18.29 11.36
CA GLU A 125 6.55 -18.38 12.81
C GLU A 125 5.69 -17.28 13.46
N VAL A 126 5.83 -16.04 12.99
CA VAL A 126 4.99 -14.92 13.46
C VAL A 126 3.52 -15.19 13.17
N ALA A 127 3.18 -15.61 11.95
CA ALA A 127 1.80 -15.87 11.56
C ALA A 127 1.16 -16.99 12.42
N GLU A 128 1.84 -18.13 12.56
CA GLU A 128 1.36 -19.28 13.36
C GLU A 128 1.16 -18.90 14.83
N ARG A 129 2.11 -18.18 15.44
CA ARG A 129 1.98 -17.69 16.82
C ARG A 129 0.80 -16.74 17.01
N GLN A 130 0.54 -15.85 16.06
CA GLN A 130 -0.58 -14.92 16.14
C GLN A 130 -1.93 -15.59 15.90
N VAL A 131 -2.01 -16.59 15.02
CA VAL A 131 -3.25 -17.36 14.79
C VAL A 131 -3.71 -18.09 16.06
N GLN A 132 -2.78 -18.59 16.87
CA GLN A 132 -3.08 -19.21 18.17
C GLN A 132 -3.74 -18.25 19.18
N ARG A 133 -3.69 -16.94 18.93
CA ARG A 133 -4.31 -15.91 19.77
C ARG A 133 -5.71 -15.49 19.28
N PHE A 134 -6.21 -16.09 18.21
CA PHE A 134 -7.54 -15.76 17.72
C PHE A 134 -8.60 -16.18 18.76
N PRO A 135 -9.56 -15.30 19.08
CA PRO A 135 -10.61 -15.65 20.02
C PRO A 135 -11.57 -16.67 19.39
N GLU A 136 -11.86 -17.75 20.15
CA GLU A 136 -12.77 -18.80 19.70
C GLU A 136 -14.23 -18.43 19.94
N GLY A 137 -15.09 -18.71 18.96
CA GLY A 137 -16.55 -18.63 19.07
C GLY A 137 -17.14 -17.22 19.16
N VAL A 138 -16.33 -16.17 19.26
CA VAL A 138 -16.80 -14.78 19.35
C VAL A 138 -16.37 -13.98 18.13
N PRO A 139 -17.17 -12.99 17.67
CA PRO A 139 -16.78 -12.08 16.61
C PRO A 139 -15.56 -11.23 16.99
N PHE A 140 -14.64 -11.03 16.04
CA PHE A 140 -13.48 -10.14 16.21
C PHE A 140 -13.06 -9.50 14.88
N SER A 141 -12.35 -8.36 14.98
CA SER A 141 -11.71 -7.70 13.84
C SER A 141 -10.46 -8.50 13.43
N LEU A 142 -10.50 -9.14 12.26
CA LEU A 142 -9.32 -9.84 11.75
C LEU A 142 -8.16 -8.88 11.48
N ARG A 143 -8.48 -7.65 11.08
CA ARG A 143 -7.48 -6.62 10.81
C ARG A 143 -6.59 -6.33 12.02
N ASP A 144 -7.11 -6.36 13.23
CA ASP A 144 -6.31 -6.11 14.43
C ASP A 144 -5.22 -7.19 14.60
N HIS A 145 -5.54 -8.43 14.28
CA HIS A 145 -4.58 -9.54 14.29
C HIS A 145 -3.62 -9.49 13.11
N THR A 146 -4.10 -9.19 11.90
CA THR A 146 -3.21 -9.05 10.74
C THR A 146 -2.30 -7.85 10.85
N GLN A 147 -2.70 -6.79 11.57
CA GLN A 147 -1.81 -5.68 11.93
C GLN A 147 -0.70 -6.11 12.89
N ALA A 148 -1.02 -6.94 13.89
CA ALA A 148 0.00 -7.47 14.78
C ALA A 148 0.99 -8.35 14.01
N ILE A 149 0.51 -9.22 13.10
CA ILE A 149 1.37 -10.03 12.23
C ILE A 149 2.29 -9.12 11.40
N ALA A 150 1.71 -8.20 10.62
CA ALA A 150 2.48 -7.33 9.74
C ALA A 150 3.48 -6.44 10.49
N LEU A 151 3.14 -5.99 11.70
CA LEU A 151 4.06 -5.23 12.55
C LEU A 151 5.25 -6.07 13.01
N GLU A 152 4.99 -7.25 13.58
CA GLU A 152 6.06 -8.13 14.04
C GLU A 152 6.99 -8.53 12.88
N VAL A 153 6.42 -8.90 11.73
CA VAL A 153 7.17 -9.24 10.52
C VAL A 153 8.05 -8.06 10.06
N ILE A 154 7.47 -6.87 9.91
CA ILE A 154 8.22 -5.74 9.37
C ILE A 154 9.28 -5.22 10.35
N VAL A 155 9.02 -5.23 11.66
CA VAL A 155 10.01 -4.85 12.69
C VAL A 155 11.17 -5.83 12.69
N GLN A 156 10.90 -7.13 12.64
CA GLN A 156 11.94 -8.15 12.61
C GLN A 156 12.81 -8.06 11.35
N ILE A 157 12.20 -7.87 10.21
CA ILE A 157 12.91 -7.87 8.92
C ILE A 157 13.62 -6.54 8.66
N VAL A 158 12.98 -5.43 8.99
CA VAL A 158 13.55 -4.10 8.73
C VAL A 158 14.56 -3.69 9.81
N LEU A 159 14.25 -3.91 11.08
CA LEU A 159 15.09 -3.47 12.20
C LEU A 159 15.98 -4.58 12.77
N GLY A 160 15.73 -5.86 12.43
CA GLY A 160 16.45 -6.99 13.00
C GLY A 160 16.15 -7.17 14.49
N VAL A 161 14.93 -6.86 14.92
CA VAL A 161 14.48 -6.96 16.33
C VAL A 161 13.35 -7.99 16.39
N SER A 162 13.63 -9.15 16.99
CA SER A 162 12.63 -10.20 17.18
C SER A 162 11.63 -9.84 18.27
N PRO A 163 10.43 -10.48 18.31
CA PRO A 163 9.43 -10.24 19.34
C PRO A 163 9.94 -10.50 20.78
N ASP A 164 10.90 -11.40 20.95
CA ASP A 164 11.49 -11.74 22.24
C ASP A 164 12.63 -10.80 22.64
N ASP A 165 13.05 -9.91 21.75
CA ASP A 165 14.08 -8.91 22.06
C ASP A 165 13.53 -7.84 23.03
N PRO A 166 14.22 -7.52 24.13
CA PRO A 166 13.81 -6.46 25.06
C PRO A 166 13.57 -5.09 24.40
N ARG A 167 14.14 -4.84 23.22
CA ARG A 167 13.98 -3.61 22.44
C ARG A 167 12.69 -3.59 21.63
N HIS A 168 12.01 -4.73 21.46
CA HIS A 168 10.81 -4.82 20.63
C HIS A 168 9.72 -3.85 21.10
N ASP A 169 9.30 -3.96 22.34
CA ASP A 169 8.25 -3.11 22.91
C ASP A 169 8.58 -1.61 22.91
N PRO A 170 9.79 -1.18 23.31
CA PRO A 170 10.22 0.21 23.18
C PRO A 170 10.16 0.78 21.76
N LEU A 171 10.38 -0.04 20.74
CA LEU A 171 10.26 0.36 19.32
C LEU A 171 8.81 0.29 18.82
N ALA A 172 8.14 -0.84 19.06
CA ALA A 172 6.82 -1.11 18.51
C ALA A 172 5.72 -0.19 19.07
N ARG A 173 5.70 0.06 20.39
CA ARG A 173 4.64 0.87 21.02
C ARG A 173 4.61 2.34 20.57
N PRO A 174 5.74 3.08 20.53
CA PRO A 174 5.74 4.43 19.96
C PRO A 174 5.36 4.44 18.47
N PHE A 175 5.80 3.41 17.73
CA PHE A 175 5.50 3.30 16.32
C PHE A 175 4.00 3.05 16.07
N LEU A 176 3.34 2.20 16.85
CA LEU A 176 1.89 2.01 16.77
C LEU A 176 1.13 3.31 17.04
N LYS A 177 1.50 4.05 18.10
CA LYS A 177 0.90 5.37 18.39
C LYS A 177 1.10 6.37 17.25
N PHE A 178 2.25 6.32 16.60
CA PHE A 178 2.55 7.13 15.42
C PHE A 178 1.64 6.74 14.25
N LEU A 179 1.48 5.44 13.97
CA LEU A 179 0.60 4.93 12.92
C LEU A 179 -0.87 5.28 13.18
N ASP A 180 -1.37 5.06 14.39
CA ASP A 180 -2.74 5.37 14.78
C ASP A 180 -3.05 6.86 14.61
N TRP A 181 -2.09 7.72 14.98
CA TRP A 181 -2.25 9.16 14.77
C TRP A 181 -2.37 9.52 13.28
N PHE A 182 -1.56 8.90 12.42
CA PHE A 182 -1.64 9.09 10.97
C PHE A 182 -2.86 8.41 10.34
N ALA A 183 -3.32 7.30 10.88
CA ALA A 183 -4.52 6.59 10.40
C ALA A 183 -5.81 7.37 10.68
N ASP A 184 -5.83 8.24 11.69
CA ASP A 184 -7.01 9.07 11.97
C ASP A 184 -7.11 10.21 10.96
N THR A 185 -8.13 10.12 10.10
CA THR A 185 -8.43 11.10 9.03
C THR A 185 -8.58 12.54 9.58
N LYS A 186 -8.97 12.71 10.85
CA LYS A 186 -9.08 14.03 11.48
C LYS A 186 -7.73 14.73 11.57
N ASN A 187 -6.65 13.97 11.79
CA ASN A 187 -5.30 14.51 11.89
C ASN A 187 -4.75 14.99 10.53
N LEU A 188 -5.33 14.50 9.41
CA LEU A 188 -4.99 14.96 8.06
C LEU A 188 -5.64 16.30 7.70
N LEU A 189 -6.72 16.72 8.39
CA LEU A 189 -7.38 18.00 8.11
C LEU A 189 -6.43 19.17 8.31
N THR A 190 -5.62 19.13 9.36
CA THR A 190 -4.69 20.23 9.69
C THR A 190 -3.63 20.43 8.60
N PRO A 191 -2.85 19.42 8.15
CA PRO A 191 -1.90 19.60 7.06
C PRO A 191 -2.57 19.88 5.71
N THR A 192 -3.78 19.37 5.47
CA THR A 192 -4.53 19.64 4.23
C THR A 192 -5.00 21.11 4.15
N LEU A 193 -5.37 21.71 5.28
CA LEU A 193 -5.83 23.10 5.34
C LEU A 193 -4.67 24.10 5.40
N LEU A 194 -3.69 23.86 6.27
CA LEU A 194 -2.61 24.79 6.57
C LEU A 194 -1.36 24.58 5.70
N GLY A 195 -1.22 23.40 5.12
CA GLY A 195 0.00 22.95 4.41
C GLY A 195 0.97 22.20 5.33
N PRO A 196 1.80 21.32 4.75
CA PRO A 196 2.70 20.44 5.52
C PRO A 196 3.79 21.20 6.28
N ASP A 197 4.23 22.36 5.80
CA ASP A 197 5.29 23.17 6.41
C ASP A 197 4.80 24.16 7.48
N HIS A 198 3.49 24.21 7.74
CA HIS A 198 2.93 25.13 8.74
C HIS A 198 3.43 24.78 10.15
N THR A 199 3.78 25.78 10.94
CA THR A 199 4.40 25.60 12.29
C THR A 199 3.58 24.71 13.22
N ILE A 200 2.25 24.81 13.19
CA ILE A 200 1.35 23.97 13.99
C ILE A 200 1.46 22.51 13.55
N VAL A 201 1.43 22.26 12.24
CA VAL A 201 1.57 20.90 11.67
C VAL A 201 2.89 20.29 12.10
N ARG A 202 3.99 21.01 11.93
CA ARG A 202 5.34 20.56 12.32
C ARG A 202 5.45 20.26 13.82
N ARG A 203 4.83 21.08 14.70
CA ARG A 203 4.83 20.85 16.15
C ARG A 203 4.03 19.60 16.55
N LEU A 204 2.84 19.41 15.95
CA LEU A 204 2.02 18.23 16.22
C LEU A 204 2.73 16.95 15.78
N GLN A 205 3.31 16.96 14.59
CA GLN A 205 4.05 15.82 14.05
C GLN A 205 5.31 15.52 14.87
N ALA A 206 6.08 16.54 15.27
CA ALA A 206 7.26 16.36 16.10
C ALA A 206 6.93 15.70 17.46
N ARG A 207 5.75 15.98 18.02
CA ARG A 207 5.28 15.30 19.25
C ARG A 207 5.06 13.81 19.05
N VAL A 208 4.51 13.43 17.91
CA VAL A 208 4.14 12.03 17.62
C VAL A 208 5.33 11.25 17.10
N SER A 209 6.15 11.84 16.23
CA SER A 209 7.34 11.20 15.67
C SER A 209 8.56 11.20 16.61
N GLY A 210 8.60 12.13 17.58
CA GLY A 210 9.74 12.28 18.50
C GLY A 210 10.13 11.00 19.25
N PRO A 211 9.19 10.28 19.87
CA PRO A 211 9.48 9.00 20.52
C PRO A 211 10.02 7.95 19.54
N VAL A 212 9.39 7.78 18.37
CA VAL A 212 9.86 6.85 17.33
C VAL A 212 11.27 7.20 16.86
N ASN A 213 11.53 8.48 16.61
CA ASN A 213 12.84 8.95 16.15
C ASN A 213 13.94 8.65 17.18
N ARG A 214 13.67 8.85 18.48
CA ARG A 214 14.63 8.57 19.54
C ARG A 214 15.05 7.11 19.53
N GLU A 215 14.09 6.19 19.46
CA GLU A 215 14.37 4.75 19.47
C GLU A 215 15.11 4.32 18.20
N LEU A 216 14.71 4.85 17.03
CA LEU A 216 15.38 4.53 15.76
C LEU A 216 16.81 5.05 15.73
N TYR A 217 17.08 6.30 16.15
CA TYR A 217 18.45 6.81 16.20
C TYR A 217 19.32 6.06 17.21
N ALA A 218 18.76 5.66 18.35
CA ALA A 218 19.47 4.82 19.33
C ALA A 218 19.85 3.46 18.72
N LEU A 219 18.90 2.81 18.02
CA LEU A 219 19.13 1.53 17.34
C LEU A 219 20.16 1.67 16.20
N ILE A 220 20.11 2.75 15.40
CA ILE A 220 21.08 3.03 14.34
C ILE A 220 22.49 3.15 14.93
N ALA A 221 22.65 3.92 16.00
CA ALA A 221 23.95 4.12 16.66
C ALA A 221 24.50 2.82 17.25
N GLU A 222 23.67 2.05 17.96
CA GLU A 222 24.04 0.73 18.51
C GLU A 222 24.46 -0.23 17.40
N ARG A 223 23.63 -0.36 16.33
CA ARG A 223 23.87 -1.27 15.22
C ARG A 223 25.15 -0.93 14.44
N ARG A 224 25.45 0.35 14.28
CA ARG A 224 26.68 0.82 13.63
C ARG A 224 27.95 0.38 14.37
N GLY A 225 27.89 0.27 15.70
CA GLY A 225 28.99 -0.20 16.55
C GLY A 225 29.03 -1.73 16.78
N ALA A 226 28.06 -2.48 16.25
CA ALA A 226 27.96 -3.91 16.50
C ALA A 226 29.06 -4.70 15.75
N ALA A 227 29.72 -5.61 16.45
CA ALA A 227 30.79 -6.44 15.86
C ALA A 227 30.30 -7.39 14.77
N ASP A 228 29.03 -7.80 14.86
CA ASP A 228 28.34 -8.70 13.95
C ASP A 228 27.60 -8.00 12.79
N LEU A 229 27.80 -6.68 12.62
CA LEU A 229 27.07 -5.88 11.60
C LEU A 229 27.08 -6.51 10.20
N ALA A 230 28.23 -7.02 9.78
CA ALA A 230 28.42 -7.60 8.46
C ALA A 230 27.70 -8.95 8.25
N GLU A 231 27.39 -9.65 9.35
CA GLU A 231 26.75 -10.96 9.34
C GLU A 231 25.22 -10.86 9.36
N ARG A 232 24.70 -9.69 9.72
CA ARG A 232 23.25 -9.44 9.84
C ARG A 232 22.58 -9.30 8.48
N THR A 233 21.32 -9.75 8.41
CA THR A 233 20.54 -9.80 7.17
C THR A 233 19.37 -8.81 7.13
N ASP A 234 19.12 -8.09 8.22
CA ASP A 234 18.06 -7.08 8.31
C ASP A 234 18.37 -5.83 7.45
N VAL A 235 17.30 -5.10 7.10
CA VAL A 235 17.42 -3.93 6.22
C VAL A 235 18.28 -2.82 6.84
N LEU A 236 18.15 -2.56 8.13
CA LEU A 236 18.95 -1.55 8.83
C LEU A 236 20.45 -1.85 8.69
N SER A 237 20.87 -3.09 8.96
CA SER A 237 22.28 -3.51 8.82
C SER A 237 22.76 -3.37 7.37
N MET A 238 21.92 -3.73 6.41
CA MET A 238 22.23 -3.57 4.99
C MET A 238 22.42 -2.09 4.62
N LEU A 239 21.56 -1.18 5.08
CA LEU A 239 21.67 0.26 4.79
C LEU A 239 22.90 0.89 5.43
N LEU A 240 23.30 0.45 6.63
CA LEU A 240 24.52 0.89 7.28
C LEU A 240 25.80 0.51 6.50
N LEU A 241 25.77 -0.62 5.82
CA LEU A 241 26.88 -1.11 4.98
C LEU A 241 26.82 -0.55 3.55
N ALA A 242 25.64 -0.11 3.10
CA ALA A 242 25.43 0.35 1.73
C ALA A 242 26.29 1.59 1.40
N ARG A 243 26.69 1.68 0.15
CA ARG A 243 27.40 2.84 -0.41
C ARG A 243 26.73 3.26 -1.70
N TYR A 244 26.62 4.56 -1.88
CA TYR A 244 26.24 5.14 -3.15
C TYR A 244 27.32 4.92 -4.22
N ASP A 245 27.02 5.18 -5.48
CA ASP A 245 27.95 4.99 -6.59
C ASP A 245 29.22 5.89 -6.47
N ASP A 246 29.14 6.97 -5.72
CA ASP A 246 30.26 7.86 -5.38
C ASP A 246 31.09 7.40 -4.17
N GLY A 247 30.76 6.24 -3.59
CA GLY A 247 31.41 5.68 -2.41
C GLY A 247 30.93 6.25 -1.06
N THR A 248 30.05 7.25 -1.04
CA THR A 248 29.53 7.84 0.18
C THR A 248 28.54 6.90 0.89
N ALA A 249 28.51 6.95 2.23
CA ALA A 249 27.53 6.21 3.04
C ALA A 249 26.24 7.01 3.18
N MET A 250 25.14 6.32 3.47
CA MET A 250 23.91 6.97 3.94
C MET A 250 24.13 7.63 5.30
N THR A 251 23.58 8.83 5.46
CA THR A 251 23.52 9.51 6.75
C THR A 251 22.51 8.84 7.67
N ASP A 252 22.62 9.04 9.00
CA ASP A 252 21.66 8.49 9.96
C ASP A 252 20.23 9.04 9.70
N GLN A 253 20.11 10.26 9.20
CA GLN A 253 18.81 10.82 8.81
C GLN A 253 18.21 10.11 7.60
N GLU A 254 18.97 9.85 6.55
CA GLU A 254 18.51 9.08 5.39
C GLU A 254 18.08 7.68 5.80
N ILE A 255 18.89 6.98 6.61
CA ILE A 255 18.55 5.66 7.14
C ILE A 255 17.25 5.72 7.95
N ARG A 256 17.12 6.68 8.89
CA ARG A 256 15.90 6.86 9.68
C ARG A 256 14.67 7.09 8.80
N ASP A 257 14.78 7.97 7.80
CA ASP A 257 13.67 8.31 6.91
C ASP A 257 13.21 7.09 6.08
N GLU A 258 14.16 6.28 5.62
CA GLU A 258 13.86 5.02 4.93
C GLU A 258 13.27 3.95 5.85
N LEU A 259 13.81 3.78 7.06
CA LEU A 259 13.24 2.84 8.04
C LEU A 259 11.78 3.18 8.37
N VAL A 260 11.46 4.45 8.63
CA VAL A 260 10.07 4.89 8.86
C VAL A 260 9.21 4.64 7.63
N SER A 261 9.74 4.91 6.44
CA SER A 261 9.01 4.69 5.18
C SER A 261 8.66 3.22 4.98
N LEU A 262 9.59 2.32 5.23
CA LEU A 262 9.39 0.88 5.09
C LEU A 262 8.42 0.33 6.14
N LEU A 263 8.55 0.77 7.40
CA LEU A 263 7.65 0.37 8.49
C LEU A 263 6.20 0.82 8.21
N VAL A 264 6.02 2.09 7.79
CA VAL A 264 4.68 2.63 7.46
C VAL A 264 4.07 1.92 6.25
N ALA A 265 4.86 1.75 5.19
CA ALA A 265 4.38 1.15 3.94
C ALA A 265 4.07 -0.35 4.07
N GLY A 266 4.86 -1.10 4.84
CA GLY A 266 4.72 -2.55 4.96
C GLY A 266 3.64 -2.99 5.96
N HIS A 267 3.41 -2.22 7.02
CA HIS A 267 2.47 -2.61 8.07
C HIS A 267 1.00 -2.53 7.64
N GLU A 268 0.50 -1.32 7.36
CA GLU A 268 -0.93 -1.07 7.15
C GLU A 268 -1.47 -1.70 5.86
N THR A 269 -0.66 -1.70 4.79
CA THR A 269 -1.10 -2.18 3.48
C THR A 269 -1.29 -3.69 3.47
N THR A 270 -0.34 -4.46 4.02
CA THR A 270 -0.44 -5.92 4.09
C THR A 270 -1.55 -6.35 5.04
N ALA A 271 -1.64 -5.74 6.22
CA ALA A 271 -2.71 -6.02 7.19
C ALA A 271 -4.11 -5.82 6.59
N THR A 272 -4.32 -4.70 5.90
CA THR A 272 -5.58 -4.39 5.22
C THR A 272 -5.90 -5.40 4.11
N SER A 273 -4.90 -5.79 3.32
CA SER A 273 -5.09 -6.77 2.24
C SER A 273 -5.49 -8.15 2.79
N LEU A 274 -4.84 -8.61 3.86
CA LEU A 274 -5.16 -9.87 4.53
C LEU A 274 -6.58 -9.89 5.13
N ALA A 275 -6.97 -8.79 5.78
CA ALA A 275 -8.33 -8.63 6.30
C ALA A 275 -9.38 -8.67 5.18
N TRP A 276 -9.14 -8.01 4.05
CA TRP A 276 -10.00 -8.09 2.87
C TRP A 276 -10.06 -9.48 2.25
N ALA A 277 -8.95 -10.22 2.24
CA ALA A 277 -8.93 -11.58 1.70
C ALA A 277 -9.93 -12.48 2.44
N TYR A 278 -9.87 -12.50 3.76
CA TYR A 278 -10.79 -13.32 4.54
C TYR A 278 -12.21 -12.77 4.57
N GLU A 279 -12.39 -11.46 4.57
CA GLU A 279 -13.71 -10.85 4.44
C GLU A 279 -14.40 -11.31 3.15
N ARG A 280 -13.67 -11.43 2.03
CA ARG A 280 -14.21 -11.96 0.77
C ARG A 280 -14.36 -13.49 0.76
N MET A 281 -13.37 -14.24 1.25
CA MET A 281 -13.40 -15.69 1.24
C MET A 281 -14.50 -16.27 2.12
N THR A 282 -14.72 -15.72 3.32
CA THR A 282 -15.79 -16.19 4.21
C THR A 282 -17.19 -16.01 3.62
N ARG A 283 -17.33 -15.08 2.64
CA ARG A 283 -18.56 -14.88 1.86
C ARG A 283 -18.59 -15.68 0.55
N THR A 284 -17.50 -16.38 0.25
CA THR A 284 -17.38 -17.27 -0.91
C THR A 284 -16.90 -18.63 -0.42
N PRO A 285 -17.79 -19.44 0.21
CA PRO A 285 -17.37 -20.66 0.93
C PRO A 285 -16.62 -21.68 0.08
N ALA A 286 -16.86 -21.71 -1.23
CA ALA A 286 -16.11 -22.58 -2.14
C ALA A 286 -14.62 -22.17 -2.22
N SER A 287 -14.35 -20.87 -2.30
CA SER A 287 -12.98 -20.35 -2.32
C SER A 287 -12.26 -20.57 -0.98
N LEU A 288 -12.96 -20.40 0.15
CA LEU A 288 -12.38 -20.64 1.46
C LEU A 288 -11.98 -22.11 1.62
N ARG A 289 -12.91 -23.05 1.35
CA ARG A 289 -12.61 -24.49 1.42
C ARG A 289 -11.43 -24.89 0.53
N ARG A 290 -11.38 -24.38 -0.70
CA ARG A 290 -10.28 -24.67 -1.62
C ARG A 290 -8.92 -24.19 -1.09
N LEU A 291 -8.89 -23.01 -0.45
CA LEU A 291 -7.68 -22.50 0.20
C LEU A 291 -7.28 -23.36 1.41
N GLU A 292 -8.25 -23.78 2.24
CA GLU A 292 -8.01 -24.68 3.38
C GLU A 292 -7.45 -26.03 2.93
N ASP A 293 -7.97 -26.59 1.83
CA ASP A 293 -7.47 -27.85 1.26
C ASP A 293 -6.05 -27.68 0.70
N GLU A 294 -5.77 -26.60 -0.07
CA GLU A 294 -4.42 -26.34 -0.58
C GLU A 294 -3.43 -26.10 0.57
N SER A 295 -3.86 -25.46 1.68
CA SER A 295 -2.98 -25.17 2.81
C SER A 295 -2.43 -26.41 3.50
N ARG A 296 -3.04 -27.58 3.30
CA ARG A 296 -2.57 -28.89 3.76
C ARG A 296 -1.59 -29.56 2.80
N THR A 297 -1.31 -28.94 1.66
CA THR A 297 -0.44 -29.46 0.60
C THR A 297 0.75 -28.50 0.37
N PRO A 298 1.79 -28.88 -0.37
CA PRO A 298 2.87 -27.98 -0.77
C PRO A 298 2.46 -26.92 -1.83
N GLY A 299 1.28 -27.09 -2.49
CA GLY A 299 0.81 -26.20 -3.54
C GLY A 299 0.64 -24.75 -3.07
N THR A 300 0.83 -23.78 -3.96
CA THR A 300 0.68 -22.35 -3.68
C THR A 300 -0.08 -21.59 -4.77
N GLU A 301 -0.58 -22.29 -5.77
CA GLU A 301 -1.21 -21.65 -6.93
C GLU A 301 -2.52 -20.95 -6.55
N TYR A 302 -3.33 -21.60 -5.72
CA TYR A 302 -4.62 -21.02 -5.34
C TYR A 302 -4.50 -19.89 -4.32
N VAL A 303 -3.61 -20.02 -3.34
CA VAL A 303 -3.35 -18.92 -2.38
C VAL A 303 -2.83 -17.68 -3.08
N GLN A 304 -1.97 -17.83 -4.10
CA GLN A 304 -1.52 -16.72 -4.93
C GLN A 304 -2.66 -16.11 -5.75
N ALA A 305 -3.57 -16.95 -6.27
CA ALA A 305 -4.76 -16.50 -6.96
C ALA A 305 -5.70 -15.71 -6.03
N VAL A 306 -5.91 -16.18 -4.79
CA VAL A 306 -6.67 -15.48 -3.74
C VAL A 306 -6.06 -14.12 -3.43
N ALA A 307 -4.74 -14.04 -3.21
CA ALA A 307 -4.05 -12.77 -2.94
C ALA A 307 -4.20 -11.77 -4.10
N LYS A 308 -4.01 -12.23 -5.34
CA LYS A 308 -4.18 -11.38 -6.54
C LYS A 308 -5.61 -10.89 -6.71
N GLU A 309 -6.60 -11.77 -6.52
CA GLU A 309 -8.02 -11.44 -6.65
C GLU A 309 -8.47 -10.47 -5.55
N THR A 310 -7.99 -10.66 -4.33
CA THR A 310 -8.23 -9.71 -3.24
C THR A 310 -7.77 -8.31 -3.61
N LEU A 311 -6.53 -8.18 -4.07
CA LEU A 311 -5.97 -6.90 -4.49
C LEU A 311 -6.67 -6.31 -5.72
N ARG A 312 -7.33 -7.14 -6.54
CA ARG A 312 -8.13 -6.70 -7.67
C ARG A 312 -9.47 -6.11 -7.22
N VAL A 313 -10.27 -6.87 -6.45
CA VAL A 313 -11.63 -6.43 -6.06
C VAL A 313 -11.64 -5.48 -4.86
N ARG A 314 -10.59 -5.50 -4.04
CA ARG A 314 -10.42 -4.66 -2.86
C ARG A 314 -9.00 -4.07 -2.83
N PRO A 315 -8.67 -3.21 -3.80
CA PRO A 315 -7.36 -2.57 -3.81
C PRO A 315 -7.17 -1.75 -2.54
N VAL A 316 -6.02 -1.93 -1.91
CA VAL A 316 -5.67 -1.19 -0.68
C VAL A 316 -5.51 0.30 -0.95
N LEU A 317 -4.99 0.66 -2.13
CA LEU A 317 -4.93 2.02 -2.64
C LEU A 317 -5.87 2.15 -3.84
N MET A 318 -6.73 3.16 -3.83
CA MET A 318 -7.67 3.38 -4.93
C MET A 318 -7.02 4.06 -6.13
N ASN A 319 -6.02 4.90 -5.88
CA ASN A 319 -5.33 5.68 -6.90
C ASN A 319 -3.85 5.84 -6.55
N VAL A 320 -3.01 6.09 -7.56
CA VAL A 320 -1.65 6.60 -7.38
C VAL A 320 -1.51 7.95 -8.05
N LEU A 321 -0.68 8.84 -7.50
CA LEU A 321 -0.63 10.22 -7.94
C LEU A 321 0.69 10.55 -8.65
N ARG A 322 0.62 11.48 -9.62
CA ARG A 322 1.80 12.07 -10.29
C ARG A 322 1.56 13.57 -10.52
N THR A 323 2.53 14.39 -10.18
CA THR A 323 2.53 15.82 -10.54
C THR A 323 3.26 16.01 -11.86
N VAL A 324 2.63 16.73 -12.77
CA VAL A 324 3.22 17.08 -14.08
C VAL A 324 4.30 18.16 -13.90
N ARG A 325 5.52 17.90 -14.36
CA ARG A 325 6.66 18.84 -14.34
C ARG A 325 6.94 19.46 -15.70
N GLU A 326 6.63 18.74 -16.76
CA GLU A 326 6.64 19.25 -18.11
C GLU A 326 5.29 19.02 -18.79
N PRO A 327 4.81 19.94 -19.65
CA PRO A 327 3.52 19.76 -20.30
C PRO A 327 3.46 18.43 -21.07
N VAL A 328 2.44 17.61 -20.79
CA VAL A 328 2.31 16.26 -21.35
C VAL A 328 0.91 16.02 -21.90
N GLU A 329 0.82 15.17 -22.92
CA GLU A 329 -0.45 14.71 -23.49
C GLU A 329 -0.66 13.23 -23.10
N ILE A 330 -1.76 12.95 -22.37
CA ILE A 330 -2.11 11.63 -21.89
C ILE A 330 -3.62 11.41 -22.04
N GLY A 331 -4.01 10.26 -22.56
CA GLY A 331 -5.42 9.91 -22.75
C GLY A 331 -6.18 10.92 -23.62
N GLY A 332 -5.53 11.55 -24.61
CA GLY A 332 -6.11 12.56 -25.49
C GLY A 332 -6.34 13.93 -24.84
N HIS A 333 -5.75 14.19 -23.65
CA HIS A 333 -5.82 15.47 -22.96
C HIS A 333 -4.44 16.03 -22.71
N ARG A 334 -4.31 17.35 -22.81
CA ARG A 334 -3.05 18.08 -22.51
C ARG A 334 -3.08 18.59 -21.08
N PHE A 335 -2.06 18.23 -20.31
CA PHE A 335 -1.90 18.62 -18.92
C PHE A 335 -0.74 19.62 -18.76
N PRO A 336 -0.99 20.78 -18.14
CA PRO A 336 0.07 21.78 -17.88
C PRO A 336 0.91 21.37 -16.68
N VAL A 337 2.05 22.02 -16.50
CA VAL A 337 2.88 21.92 -15.30
C VAL A 337 2.04 22.16 -14.04
N GLY A 338 2.25 21.35 -13.02
CA GLY A 338 1.52 21.38 -11.75
C GLY A 338 0.17 20.64 -11.75
N ALA A 339 -0.30 20.11 -12.89
CA ALA A 339 -1.46 19.23 -12.90
C ALA A 339 -1.17 17.93 -12.12
N VAL A 340 -2.17 17.39 -11.42
CA VAL A 340 -2.06 16.11 -10.74
C VAL A 340 -2.81 15.06 -11.54
N LEU A 341 -2.11 14.02 -11.98
CA LEU A 341 -2.65 12.84 -12.64
C LEU A 341 -2.88 11.75 -11.61
N ALA A 342 -4.02 11.08 -11.69
CA ALA A 342 -4.43 10.02 -10.76
C ALA A 342 -4.83 8.74 -11.52
N PRO A 343 -3.85 7.90 -11.96
CA PRO A 343 -4.14 6.54 -12.39
C PRO A 343 -4.97 5.81 -11.35
N SER A 344 -6.20 5.40 -11.73
CA SER A 344 -7.12 4.73 -10.81
C SER A 344 -6.93 3.23 -10.86
N ILE A 345 -6.39 2.68 -9.78
CA ILE A 345 -6.25 1.24 -9.56
C ILE A 345 -7.65 0.62 -9.52
N TYR A 346 -8.55 1.23 -8.74
CA TYR A 346 -9.90 0.71 -8.57
C TYR A 346 -10.67 0.62 -9.90
N LEU A 347 -10.73 1.70 -10.67
CA LEU A 347 -11.53 1.72 -11.90
C LEU A 347 -11.01 0.76 -12.96
N VAL A 348 -9.70 0.67 -13.17
CA VAL A 348 -9.15 -0.25 -14.18
C VAL A 348 -9.32 -1.71 -13.77
N GLN A 349 -9.24 -2.01 -12.47
CA GLN A 349 -9.39 -3.37 -11.94
C GLN A 349 -10.85 -3.85 -11.84
N HIS A 350 -11.83 -2.96 -12.06
CA HIS A 350 -13.26 -3.29 -12.13
C HIS A 350 -13.84 -3.07 -13.52
N ARG A 351 -13.01 -2.87 -14.54
CA ARG A 351 -13.44 -2.59 -15.90
C ARG A 351 -13.94 -3.87 -16.58
N ARG A 352 -15.23 -3.91 -16.93
CA ARG A 352 -15.87 -5.10 -17.52
C ARG A 352 -15.28 -5.53 -18.85
N GLU A 353 -14.76 -4.61 -19.65
CA GLU A 353 -14.09 -4.91 -20.91
C GLU A 353 -12.78 -5.70 -20.72
N LEU A 354 -12.20 -5.65 -19.53
CA LEU A 354 -10.96 -6.36 -19.19
C LEU A 354 -11.23 -7.62 -18.37
N TRP A 355 -12.23 -7.59 -17.49
CA TRP A 355 -12.46 -8.60 -16.48
C TRP A 355 -13.75 -9.41 -16.65
N GLY A 356 -14.56 -9.11 -17.70
CA GLY A 356 -15.81 -9.79 -17.97
C GLY A 356 -17.01 -9.23 -17.21
N ALA A 357 -18.16 -9.87 -17.38
CA ALA A 357 -19.40 -9.47 -16.74
C ALA A 357 -19.36 -9.59 -15.21
N ASP A 358 -18.54 -10.52 -14.70
CA ASP A 358 -18.26 -10.82 -13.29
C ASP A 358 -17.11 -10.00 -12.69
N ALA A 359 -16.78 -8.84 -13.28
CA ALA A 359 -15.69 -7.96 -12.84
C ALA A 359 -15.82 -7.50 -11.38
N ASP A 360 -17.02 -7.45 -10.83
CA ASP A 360 -17.28 -7.05 -9.43
C ASP A 360 -17.26 -8.24 -8.46
N GLU A 361 -17.22 -9.48 -8.96
CA GLU A 361 -17.22 -10.69 -8.15
C GLU A 361 -15.81 -11.09 -7.70
N PHE A 362 -15.72 -11.69 -6.51
CA PHE A 362 -14.50 -12.31 -6.02
C PHE A 362 -14.38 -13.73 -6.57
N ARG A 363 -13.52 -13.93 -7.55
CA ARG A 363 -13.32 -15.22 -8.24
C ARG A 363 -11.82 -15.48 -8.47
N PRO A 364 -11.12 -16.09 -7.50
CA PRO A 364 -9.69 -16.38 -7.61
C PRO A 364 -9.33 -17.24 -8.83
N GLU A 365 -10.24 -18.09 -9.28
CA GLU A 365 -10.07 -19.00 -10.41
C GLU A 365 -9.65 -18.30 -11.70
N ARG A 366 -10.05 -17.03 -11.89
CA ARG A 366 -9.67 -16.24 -13.08
C ARG A 366 -8.14 -16.14 -13.27
N TRP A 367 -7.37 -16.24 -12.19
CA TRP A 367 -5.91 -16.19 -12.23
C TRP A 367 -5.27 -17.53 -12.64
N LEU A 368 -6.07 -18.60 -12.71
CA LEU A 368 -5.67 -19.94 -13.13
C LEU A 368 -6.16 -20.26 -14.56
N GLU A 369 -7.02 -19.40 -15.13
CA GLU A 369 -7.71 -19.65 -16.41
C GLU A 369 -7.03 -18.99 -17.61
N GLY A 370 -6.14 -18.03 -17.42
CA GLY A 370 -5.48 -17.32 -18.51
C GLY A 370 -4.67 -16.10 -18.11
N ASP A 371 -4.13 -15.43 -19.11
CA ASP A 371 -3.31 -14.24 -18.92
C ASP A 371 -4.14 -12.98 -18.69
N VAL A 372 -3.68 -12.13 -17.77
CA VAL A 372 -4.27 -10.83 -17.48
C VAL A 372 -3.66 -9.79 -18.42
N PRO A 373 -4.48 -8.97 -19.11
CA PRO A 373 -3.96 -7.91 -19.99
C PRO A 373 -3.04 -6.94 -19.25
N ALA A 374 -2.00 -6.47 -19.94
CA ALA A 374 -1.07 -5.50 -19.37
C ALA A 374 -1.80 -4.23 -18.87
N TYR A 375 -1.41 -3.75 -17.71
CA TYR A 375 -2.03 -2.59 -17.02
C TYR A 375 -3.50 -2.76 -16.59
N ALA A 376 -4.09 -3.97 -16.72
CA ALA A 376 -5.39 -4.28 -16.15
C ALA A 376 -5.31 -4.51 -14.63
N TRP A 377 -4.19 -5.03 -14.14
CA TRP A 377 -3.92 -5.30 -12.73
C TRP A 377 -2.67 -4.53 -12.26
N ILE A 378 -2.89 -3.51 -11.45
CA ILE A 378 -1.85 -2.56 -11.06
C ILE A 378 -1.88 -2.22 -9.54
N PRO A 379 -2.15 -3.17 -8.62
CA PRO A 379 -2.27 -2.85 -7.19
C PRO A 379 -0.96 -2.32 -6.60
N PHE A 380 0.16 -2.62 -7.22
CA PHE A 380 1.49 -2.16 -6.85
C PHE A 380 1.99 -0.97 -7.69
N GLY A 381 1.08 -0.30 -8.41
CA GLY A 381 1.44 0.77 -9.34
C GLY A 381 2.27 0.29 -10.53
N GLY A 382 3.11 1.16 -11.08
CA GLY A 382 3.91 0.84 -12.28
C GLY A 382 5.06 1.79 -12.56
N GLY A 383 5.85 1.44 -13.59
CA GLY A 383 7.03 2.17 -14.01
C GLY A 383 8.13 2.18 -12.95
N VAL A 384 8.98 3.21 -12.98
CA VAL A 384 10.10 3.37 -12.03
C VAL A 384 9.65 3.53 -10.57
N ARG A 385 8.39 3.85 -10.35
CA ARG A 385 7.74 4.03 -9.03
C ARG A 385 6.92 2.80 -8.58
N ARG A 386 7.04 1.67 -9.29
CA ARG A 386 6.38 0.43 -8.83
C ARG A 386 6.82 0.09 -7.41
N CYS A 387 5.88 -0.39 -6.59
CA CYS A 387 6.13 -0.77 -5.20
C CYS A 387 7.40 -1.62 -5.07
N ILE A 388 8.32 -1.16 -4.23
CA ILE A 388 9.60 -1.85 -4.01
C ILE A 388 9.41 -3.16 -3.24
N GLY A 389 8.43 -3.19 -2.32
CA GLY A 389 8.06 -4.34 -1.51
C GLY A 389 7.01 -5.27 -2.14
N ALA A 390 6.74 -5.18 -3.47
CA ALA A 390 5.67 -5.97 -4.08
C ALA A 390 5.87 -7.49 -3.91
N ALA A 391 7.08 -7.99 -4.13
CA ALA A 391 7.39 -9.42 -3.95
C ALA A 391 7.32 -9.83 -2.47
N PHE A 392 7.78 -8.96 -1.57
CA PHE A 392 7.69 -9.16 -0.13
C PHE A 392 6.23 -9.27 0.33
N ALA A 393 5.39 -8.31 -0.05
CA ALA A 393 3.98 -8.30 0.30
C ALA A 393 3.22 -9.52 -0.23
N GLN A 394 3.55 -9.98 -1.45
CA GLN A 394 2.94 -11.19 -2.01
C GLN A 394 3.36 -12.45 -1.25
N LEU A 395 4.65 -12.57 -0.89
CA LEU A 395 5.14 -13.70 -0.09
C LEU A 395 4.53 -13.70 1.32
N GLU A 396 4.47 -12.54 1.97
CA GLU A 396 3.84 -12.40 3.29
C GLU A 396 2.36 -12.76 3.24
N GLN A 397 1.61 -12.28 2.24
CA GLN A 397 0.21 -12.65 2.04
C GLN A 397 0.05 -14.17 1.85
N GLU A 398 0.86 -14.79 0.99
CA GLU A 398 0.84 -16.24 0.78
C GLU A 398 1.03 -17.00 2.08
N ILE A 399 2.06 -16.65 2.85
CA ILE A 399 2.40 -17.33 4.11
C ILE A 399 1.29 -17.15 5.16
N VAL A 400 0.80 -15.93 5.35
CA VAL A 400 -0.21 -15.63 6.38
C VAL A 400 -1.56 -16.22 6.02
N LEU A 401 -1.99 -16.14 4.75
CA LEU A 401 -3.22 -16.76 4.28
C LEU A 401 -3.20 -18.27 4.52
N ARG A 402 -2.09 -18.94 4.22
CA ARG A 402 -1.93 -20.37 4.47
C ARG A 402 -1.89 -20.72 5.95
N ALA A 403 -1.20 -19.94 6.77
CA ALA A 403 -1.12 -20.15 8.20
C ALA A 403 -2.52 -20.09 8.87
N ILE A 404 -3.32 -19.10 8.49
CA ILE A 404 -4.70 -18.97 8.99
C ILE A 404 -5.57 -20.15 8.48
N ALA A 405 -5.60 -20.39 7.17
CA ALA A 405 -6.44 -21.42 6.55
C ALA A 405 -6.09 -22.85 6.98
N GLY A 406 -4.82 -23.09 7.30
CA GLY A 406 -4.35 -24.38 7.79
C GLY A 406 -4.63 -24.63 9.28
N SER A 407 -4.96 -23.58 10.04
CA SER A 407 -5.10 -23.66 11.48
C SER A 407 -6.55 -23.52 11.97
N VAL A 408 -7.37 -22.68 11.35
CA VAL A 408 -8.72 -22.36 11.81
C VAL A 408 -9.68 -22.20 10.63
N HIS A 409 -10.96 -22.53 10.85
CA HIS A 409 -12.04 -22.19 9.93
C HIS A 409 -12.68 -20.88 10.37
N LEU A 410 -12.72 -19.89 9.47
CA LEU A 410 -13.31 -18.60 9.74
C LEU A 410 -14.69 -18.46 9.08
N GLU A 411 -15.63 -17.90 9.81
CA GLU A 411 -16.97 -17.59 9.34
C GLU A 411 -17.19 -16.08 9.25
N ALA A 412 -17.96 -15.64 8.24
CA ALA A 412 -18.36 -14.24 8.12
C ALA A 412 -19.30 -13.83 9.26
N VAL A 413 -19.14 -12.59 9.73
CA VAL A 413 -20.05 -11.96 10.68
C VAL A 413 -20.76 -10.76 10.03
N GLY A 414 -22.11 -10.75 10.11
CA GLY A 414 -22.92 -9.66 9.55
C GLY A 414 -22.85 -9.54 8.01
N ASP A 415 -23.23 -8.38 7.50
CA ASP A 415 -23.29 -8.08 6.07
C ASP A 415 -21.93 -7.75 5.48
N ASP A 416 -21.88 -7.68 4.13
CA ASP A 416 -20.72 -7.23 3.36
C ASP A 416 -20.11 -5.93 3.91
N GLU A 417 -18.80 -5.91 4.04
CA GLU A 417 -18.11 -4.71 4.48
C GLU A 417 -17.81 -3.77 3.32
N ARG A 418 -18.06 -2.50 3.55
CA ARG A 418 -17.69 -1.45 2.60
C ARG A 418 -16.27 -0.96 2.86
N PRO A 419 -15.56 -0.49 1.82
CA PRO A 419 -14.29 0.20 2.01
C PRO A 419 -14.49 1.52 2.76
N VAL A 420 -13.64 1.77 3.76
CA VAL A 420 -13.56 3.05 4.48
C VAL A 420 -12.13 3.56 4.42
N ALA A 421 -11.99 4.87 4.24
CA ALA A 421 -10.67 5.49 4.21
C ALA A 421 -10.01 5.47 5.59
N ARG A 422 -8.81 4.91 5.66
CA ARG A 422 -7.87 5.00 6.79
C ARG A 422 -6.55 5.52 6.26
N PHE A 423 -6.28 6.81 6.50
CA PHE A 423 -5.15 7.50 5.89
C PHE A 423 -5.22 7.41 4.35
N ILE A 424 -4.32 6.68 3.71
CA ILE A 424 -4.28 6.47 2.26
C ILE A 424 -4.85 5.10 1.84
N THR A 425 -5.24 4.24 2.78
CA THR A 425 -5.72 2.89 2.52
C THR A 425 -7.25 2.81 2.57
N ALA A 426 -7.81 1.88 1.81
CA ALA A 426 -9.21 1.51 1.82
C ALA A 426 -9.38 0.21 2.62
N SER A 427 -9.74 0.33 3.88
CA SER A 427 -9.89 -0.79 4.83
C SER A 427 -11.32 -1.27 4.94
N PRO A 428 -11.56 -2.55 5.35
CA PRO A 428 -12.91 -3.01 5.69
C PRO A 428 -13.50 -2.19 6.85
N SER A 429 -14.79 -1.88 6.76
CA SER A 429 -15.48 -0.95 7.69
C SER A 429 -15.54 -1.43 9.13
N ARG A 430 -15.52 -2.75 9.36
CA ARG A 430 -15.49 -3.42 10.67
C ARG A 430 -14.20 -4.23 10.87
N GLY A 431 -13.19 -3.99 10.04
CA GLY A 431 -11.89 -4.67 10.11
C GLY A 431 -11.88 -6.09 9.56
N GLY A 432 -12.81 -6.45 8.67
CA GLY A 432 -12.95 -7.83 8.20
C GLY A 432 -13.44 -8.72 9.34
N GLU A 433 -14.61 -8.37 9.93
CA GLU A 433 -15.13 -9.05 11.11
C GLU A 433 -15.47 -10.51 10.80
N VAL A 434 -14.87 -11.38 11.58
CA VAL A 434 -15.00 -12.85 11.45
C VAL A 434 -15.15 -13.50 12.81
N ARG A 435 -15.47 -14.81 12.80
CA ARG A 435 -15.48 -15.68 13.98
C ARG A 435 -14.77 -16.97 13.66
N VAL A 436 -13.98 -17.51 14.59
CA VAL A 436 -13.47 -18.87 14.50
C VAL A 436 -14.63 -19.82 14.77
N ALA A 437 -14.90 -20.74 13.83
CA ALA A 437 -15.90 -21.79 14.02
C ALA A 437 -15.46 -22.74 15.13
N VAL A 438 -16.35 -22.98 16.08
CA VAL A 438 -16.14 -23.97 17.12
C VAL A 438 -16.49 -25.34 16.52
N ALA A 439 -15.58 -26.31 16.64
CA ALA A 439 -15.88 -27.70 16.24
C ALA A 439 -17.12 -28.20 17.00
N ALA A 440 -18.15 -28.62 16.24
CA ALA A 440 -19.40 -29.16 16.80
C ALA A 440 -19.20 -30.52 17.46
#